data_5fd1bbe441e4f545bf276a3aba5cc34a
#
_entry.id   5fd1bbe441e4f545bf276a3aba5cc34a
#
_cell.length_a   1.000
_cell.length_b   1.000
_cell.length_c   1.000
_cell.angle_alpha   90.00
_cell.angle_beta   90.00
_cell.angle_gamma   90.00
#
_symmetry.space_group_name_H-M   'P 1'
#
loop_
_entity.id
_entity.type
_entity.pdbx_description
1 polymer ?
#
loop_
_entity_poly.entity_id
_entity_poly.type
_entity_poly.pdbx_seq_one_letter_code
_entity_poly.pdbx_strand_id
1 'polypeptide(L)'
;MKQLLMYWLSGTPVNHFELPEGYSFSNYKTTADKMEWVECCLNGLTNPGDDDSTFDRRILGEDLDPYKDVFFLDYYGKHIGTTTAFVHPEENTGDLHMVGIRTEYRGKGLAKYLTEISIDHLSKQNVNSIHLTTDDERLGAVKSYLSAGFLPVNYDPEMDGRWAAVLENLKIDSVKMLKKDGTFDKILYRSGWTGNTK
;
A
#
# COMPACT_ATOMS: atom_id res chain seq x y z
N MET A 1 -9.78 -14.26 -7.79
CA MET A 1 -8.42 -14.71 -7.40
C MET A 1 -8.11 -14.11 -6.05
N LYS A 2 -7.45 -14.82 -5.13
CA LYS A 2 -7.03 -14.26 -3.84
C LYS A 2 -5.92 -13.23 -4.08
N GLN A 3 -5.92 -12.11 -3.35
CA GLN A 3 -4.88 -11.09 -3.48
C GLN A 3 -3.59 -11.50 -2.74
N LEU A 4 -2.47 -10.91 -3.10
CA LEU A 4 -1.24 -10.98 -2.31
C LEU A 4 -1.46 -10.20 -1.01
N LEU A 5 -1.06 -10.76 0.11
CA LEU A 5 -1.14 -10.15 1.44
C LEU A 5 0.26 -9.78 1.90
N MET A 6 0.42 -8.60 2.49
CA MET A 6 1.68 -8.13 3.05
C MET A 6 1.46 -7.51 4.43
N TYR A 7 2.44 -7.73 5.32
CA TYR A 7 2.45 -7.11 6.66
C TYR A 7 3.70 -6.26 6.87
N TRP A 8 3.51 -5.09 7.44
CA TRP A 8 4.55 -4.30 8.09
C TRP A 8 4.42 -4.52 9.60
N LEU A 9 5.49 -4.96 10.26
CA LEU A 9 5.45 -5.31 11.68
C LEU A 9 5.92 -4.14 12.54
N SER A 10 5.30 -3.95 13.70
CA SER A 10 5.75 -2.96 14.69
C SER A 10 7.23 -3.16 15.02
N GLY A 11 7.95 -2.04 15.14
CA GLY A 11 9.41 -2.04 15.31
C GLY A 11 10.21 -2.04 13.99
N THR A 12 9.56 -2.20 12.84
CA THR A 12 10.21 -1.95 11.54
C THR A 12 10.53 -0.46 11.43
N PRO A 13 11.74 -0.06 11.01
CA PRO A 13 12.06 1.35 10.81
C PRO A 13 11.14 2.01 9.78
N VAL A 14 10.63 3.18 10.11
CA VAL A 14 9.87 4.02 9.17
C VAL A 14 10.88 4.81 8.33
N ASN A 15 10.76 4.73 7.02
CA ASN A 15 11.53 5.61 6.13
C ASN A 15 10.94 7.02 6.19
N HIS A 16 11.81 8.03 6.19
CA HIS A 16 11.38 9.43 6.12
C HIS A 16 11.95 10.08 4.87
N PHE A 17 11.05 10.53 3.98
CA PHE A 17 11.41 11.20 2.75
C PHE A 17 10.94 12.65 2.79
N GLU A 18 11.85 13.59 2.53
CA GLU A 18 11.46 14.97 2.31
C GLU A 18 10.62 15.08 1.02
N LEU A 19 9.49 15.76 1.12
CA LEU A 19 8.68 16.06 -0.07
C LEU A 19 9.45 17.08 -0.94
N PRO A 20 9.52 16.86 -2.26
CA PRO A 20 10.09 17.84 -3.18
C PRO A 20 9.29 19.14 -3.18
N GLU A 21 9.88 20.20 -3.71
CA GLU A 21 9.21 21.50 -3.88
C GLU A 21 7.89 21.35 -4.64
N GLY A 22 6.86 22.04 -4.15
CA GLY A 22 5.51 22.04 -4.70
C GLY A 22 4.63 20.88 -4.22
N TYR A 23 5.19 19.88 -3.52
CA TYR A 23 4.41 18.78 -2.95
C TYR A 23 4.04 19.04 -1.49
N SER A 24 2.86 18.58 -1.11
CA SER A 24 2.36 18.61 0.27
C SER A 24 1.39 17.46 0.53
N PHE A 25 1.07 17.23 1.80
CA PHE A 25 -0.03 16.35 2.20
C PHE A 25 -1.23 17.16 2.67
N SER A 26 -2.42 16.65 2.38
CA SER A 26 -3.67 17.10 2.97
C SER A 26 -4.57 15.91 3.30
N ASN A 27 -5.62 16.14 4.09
CA ASN A 27 -6.64 15.13 4.37
C ASN A 27 -7.91 15.45 3.57
N TYR A 28 -8.80 14.47 3.48
CA TYR A 28 -10.17 14.68 3.03
C TYR A 28 -10.85 15.78 3.86
N LYS A 29 -11.56 16.71 3.21
CA LYS A 29 -12.19 17.86 3.85
C LYS A 29 -13.64 18.08 3.47
N THR A 30 -13.99 17.79 2.23
CA THR A 30 -15.31 18.11 1.66
C THR A 30 -15.80 17.01 0.72
N THR A 31 -17.08 17.01 0.42
CA THR A 31 -17.65 16.06 -0.55
C THR A 31 -17.08 16.21 -1.95
N ALA A 32 -16.52 17.38 -2.31
CA ALA A 32 -15.83 17.57 -3.59
C ALA A 32 -14.59 16.68 -3.70
N ASP A 33 -13.94 16.36 -2.58
CA ASP A 33 -12.73 15.53 -2.55
C ASP A 33 -13.03 14.06 -2.93
N LYS A 34 -14.28 13.62 -2.90
CA LYS A 34 -14.68 12.26 -3.35
C LYS A 34 -14.32 12.02 -4.81
N MET A 35 -14.64 12.96 -5.69
CA MET A 35 -14.26 12.86 -7.10
C MET A 35 -12.75 12.95 -7.30
N GLU A 36 -12.07 13.80 -6.54
CA GLU A 36 -10.61 13.88 -6.56
C GLU A 36 -9.96 12.53 -6.17
N TRP A 37 -10.54 11.86 -5.16
CA TRP A 37 -10.12 10.52 -4.75
C TRP A 37 -10.36 9.48 -5.87
N VAL A 38 -11.54 9.48 -6.50
CA VAL A 38 -11.86 8.60 -7.64
C VAL A 38 -10.84 8.78 -8.76
N GLU A 39 -10.50 10.01 -9.10
CA GLU A 39 -9.50 10.36 -10.12
C GLU A 39 -8.09 9.92 -9.75
N CYS A 40 -7.68 10.02 -8.48
CA CYS A 40 -6.40 9.50 -8.02
C CYS A 40 -6.32 7.96 -8.14
N CYS A 41 -7.44 7.28 -8.02
CA CYS A 41 -7.57 5.82 -8.10
C CYS A 41 -7.78 5.29 -9.52
N LEU A 42 -8.04 6.17 -10.51
CA LEU A 42 -8.42 5.81 -11.88
C LEU A 42 -7.38 4.91 -12.57
N ASN A 43 -7.87 3.99 -13.42
CA ASN A 43 -7.05 3.03 -14.17
C ASN A 43 -6.19 2.12 -13.28
N GLY A 44 -6.76 1.64 -12.21
CA GLY A 44 -6.09 0.71 -11.30
C GLY A 44 -7.01 0.23 -10.18
N LEU A 45 -7.64 1.14 -9.47
CA LEU A 45 -8.54 0.85 -8.34
C LEU A 45 -9.98 1.26 -8.64
N THR A 46 -10.17 2.26 -9.50
CA THR A 46 -11.45 2.71 -10.04
C THR A 46 -11.42 2.66 -11.57
N ASN A 47 -12.60 2.75 -12.19
CA ASN A 47 -12.78 2.62 -13.64
C ASN A 47 -13.24 3.95 -14.24
N PRO A 48 -13.02 4.15 -15.56
CA PRO A 48 -13.65 5.25 -16.28
C PRO A 48 -15.18 5.20 -16.15
N GLY A 49 -15.77 6.31 -15.71
CA GLY A 49 -17.21 6.42 -15.47
C GLY A 49 -17.64 6.17 -14.02
N ASP A 50 -16.72 5.77 -13.12
CA ASP A 50 -16.98 5.78 -11.69
C ASP A 50 -17.22 7.21 -11.20
N ASP A 51 -18.15 7.37 -10.26
CA ASP A 51 -18.54 8.65 -9.66
C ASP A 51 -18.22 8.69 -8.15
N ASP A 52 -18.65 9.75 -7.48
CA ASP A 52 -18.42 9.98 -6.05
C ASP A 52 -19.05 8.88 -5.16
N SER A 53 -20.08 8.18 -5.61
CA SER A 53 -20.64 7.03 -4.88
C SER A 53 -19.64 5.87 -4.77
N THR A 54 -18.62 5.83 -5.63
CA THR A 54 -17.55 4.85 -5.54
C THR A 54 -16.68 5.08 -4.29
N PHE A 55 -16.43 6.34 -3.92
CA PHE A 55 -15.80 6.66 -2.65
C PHE A 55 -16.64 6.13 -1.47
N ASP A 56 -17.94 6.40 -1.48
CA ASP A 56 -18.83 5.97 -0.40
C ASP A 56 -18.82 4.44 -0.24
N ARG A 57 -18.89 3.70 -1.33
CA ARG A 57 -18.82 2.23 -1.30
C ARG A 57 -17.49 1.66 -0.82
N ARG A 58 -16.38 2.34 -1.10
CA ARG A 58 -15.03 1.84 -0.82
C ARG A 58 -14.48 2.31 0.51
N ILE A 59 -14.93 3.46 1.00
CA ILE A 59 -14.39 4.15 2.16
C ILE A 59 -15.39 4.18 3.31
N LEU A 60 -16.64 4.60 3.07
CA LEU A 60 -17.62 4.75 4.15
C LEU A 60 -18.25 3.42 4.60
N GLY A 61 -17.96 2.31 3.91
CA GLY A 61 -18.38 0.96 4.34
C GLY A 61 -17.52 0.35 5.44
N GLU A 62 -16.37 0.97 5.78
CA GLU A 62 -15.44 0.54 6.81
C GLU A 62 -15.59 1.40 8.08
N ASP A 63 -15.11 0.90 9.21
CA ASP A 63 -15.09 1.63 10.49
C ASP A 63 -13.96 2.69 10.52
N LEU A 64 -13.95 3.61 9.56
CA LEU A 64 -12.96 4.67 9.43
C LEU A 64 -13.58 6.06 9.38
N ASP A 65 -12.81 7.06 9.76
CA ASP A 65 -13.17 8.49 9.68
C ASP A 65 -12.41 9.12 8.48
N PRO A 66 -13.08 9.41 7.35
CA PRO A 66 -12.40 9.90 6.17
C PRO A 66 -11.63 11.20 6.42
N TYR A 67 -12.05 12.02 7.38
CA TYR A 67 -11.38 13.27 7.73
C TYR A 67 -10.00 13.05 8.41
N LYS A 68 -9.77 11.87 8.98
CA LYS A 68 -8.50 11.50 9.63
C LYS A 68 -7.70 10.50 8.83
N ASP A 69 -8.39 9.56 8.16
CA ASP A 69 -7.79 8.34 7.65
C ASP A 69 -7.55 8.38 6.13
N VAL A 70 -8.15 9.37 5.41
CA VAL A 70 -7.91 9.58 3.98
C VAL A 70 -6.94 10.73 3.77
N PHE A 71 -5.80 10.42 3.16
CA PHE A 71 -4.74 11.37 2.84
C PHE A 71 -4.66 11.60 1.33
N PHE A 72 -4.32 12.82 0.96
CA PHE A 72 -3.95 13.18 -0.40
C PHE A 72 -2.49 13.62 -0.46
N LEU A 73 -1.82 13.25 -1.54
CA LEU A 73 -0.58 13.88 -1.98
C LEU A 73 -0.95 14.98 -2.98
N ASP A 74 -0.57 16.20 -2.67
CA ASP A 74 -0.86 17.38 -3.47
C ASP A 74 0.37 17.85 -4.26
N TYR A 75 0.14 18.38 -5.44
CA TYR A 75 1.14 19.10 -6.21
C TYR A 75 0.59 20.47 -6.57
N TYR A 76 1.18 21.54 -6.01
CA TYR A 76 0.69 22.90 -6.09
C TYR A 76 -0.82 23.02 -5.82
N GLY A 77 -1.29 22.35 -4.77
CA GLY A 77 -2.69 22.35 -4.32
C GLY A 77 -3.66 21.47 -5.10
N LYS A 78 -3.19 20.73 -6.11
CA LYS A 78 -4.00 19.72 -6.82
C LYS A 78 -3.77 18.34 -6.20
N HIS A 79 -4.82 17.61 -5.87
CA HIS A 79 -4.74 16.21 -5.44
C HIS A 79 -4.26 15.33 -6.59
N ILE A 80 -3.08 14.71 -6.44
CA ILE A 80 -2.44 13.88 -7.47
C ILE A 80 -2.29 12.41 -7.05
N GLY A 81 -2.47 12.13 -5.77
CA GLY A 81 -2.45 10.78 -5.21
C GLY A 81 -3.25 10.72 -3.93
N THR A 82 -3.62 9.53 -3.53
CA THR A 82 -4.38 9.27 -2.29
C THR A 82 -3.94 7.97 -1.65
N THR A 83 -4.15 7.88 -0.35
CA THR A 83 -4.05 6.66 0.46
C THR A 83 -5.04 6.73 1.61
N THR A 84 -5.56 5.58 2.02
CA THR A 84 -6.37 5.45 3.23
C THR A 84 -5.62 4.60 4.24
N ALA A 85 -5.56 5.04 5.49
CA ALA A 85 -4.83 4.36 6.54
C ALA A 85 -5.66 4.41 7.83
N PHE A 86 -6.21 3.27 8.25
CA PHE A 86 -7.13 3.18 9.39
C PHE A 86 -6.81 1.99 10.29
N VAL A 87 -7.30 2.04 11.53
CA VAL A 87 -7.03 1.03 12.56
C VAL A 87 -8.24 0.14 12.77
N HIS A 88 -7.99 -1.16 12.95
CA HIS A 88 -8.93 -2.14 13.50
C HIS A 88 -8.65 -2.30 15.00
N PRO A 89 -9.40 -1.60 15.87
CA PRO A 89 -9.09 -1.56 17.32
C PRO A 89 -9.15 -2.93 17.98
N GLU A 90 -10.11 -3.78 17.60
CA GLU A 90 -10.31 -5.11 18.15
C GLU A 90 -9.11 -6.05 17.88
N GLU A 91 -8.46 -5.88 16.74
CA GLU A 91 -7.32 -6.69 16.31
C GLU A 91 -5.97 -6.04 16.65
N ASN A 92 -5.99 -4.78 17.02
CA ASN A 92 -4.81 -3.92 17.18
C ASN A 92 -3.91 -3.93 15.93
N THR A 93 -4.53 -3.85 14.76
CA THR A 93 -3.86 -3.79 13.45
C THR A 93 -4.27 -2.53 12.69
N GLY A 94 -3.47 -2.13 11.72
CA GLY A 94 -3.80 -1.07 10.79
C GLY A 94 -3.91 -1.60 9.35
N ASP A 95 -4.73 -0.95 8.54
CA ASP A 95 -4.82 -1.24 7.10
C ASP A 95 -4.35 -0.05 6.28
N LEU A 96 -3.49 -0.34 5.30
CA LEU A 96 -3.13 0.55 4.22
C LEU A 96 -3.97 0.20 3.00
N HIS A 97 -4.91 1.07 2.66
CA HIS A 97 -5.97 0.80 1.70
C HIS A 97 -6.01 1.85 0.59
N MET A 98 -6.38 1.45 -0.62
CA MET A 98 -6.65 2.32 -1.77
C MET A 98 -5.53 3.33 -2.08
N VAL A 99 -4.29 2.85 -2.19
CA VAL A 99 -3.15 3.68 -2.62
C VAL A 99 -3.23 3.94 -4.12
N GLY A 100 -3.55 5.16 -4.49
CA GLY A 100 -3.75 5.59 -5.88
C GLY A 100 -2.89 6.81 -6.24
N ILE A 101 -2.48 6.89 -7.51
CA ILE A 101 -1.82 8.06 -8.10
C ILE A 101 -2.43 8.30 -9.47
N ARG A 102 -2.81 9.56 -9.75
CA ARG A 102 -3.32 9.96 -11.07
C ARG A 102 -2.39 9.48 -12.16
N THR A 103 -2.95 8.98 -13.26
CA THR A 103 -2.21 8.30 -14.34
C THR A 103 -1.04 9.12 -14.85
N GLU A 104 -1.20 10.43 -15.03
CA GLU A 104 -0.19 11.35 -15.56
C GLU A 104 0.97 11.64 -14.57
N TYR A 105 0.81 11.23 -13.30
CA TYR A 105 1.84 11.38 -12.26
C TYR A 105 2.53 10.06 -11.91
N ARG A 106 2.12 8.94 -12.51
CA ARG A 106 2.74 7.61 -12.28
C ARG A 106 4.17 7.54 -12.81
N GLY A 107 4.92 6.54 -12.34
CA GLY A 107 6.31 6.33 -12.77
C GLY A 107 7.34 7.30 -12.17
N LYS A 108 6.93 8.26 -11.35
CA LYS A 108 7.79 9.28 -10.72
C LYS A 108 8.23 8.92 -9.29
N GLY A 109 7.98 7.69 -8.84
CA GLY A 109 8.36 7.25 -7.48
C GLY A 109 7.52 7.85 -6.35
N LEU A 110 6.34 8.41 -6.64
CA LEU A 110 5.52 9.13 -5.64
C LEU A 110 4.82 8.20 -4.63
N ALA A 111 4.61 6.92 -4.97
CA ALA A 111 3.94 5.97 -4.08
C ALA A 111 4.65 5.81 -2.74
N LYS A 112 5.97 5.99 -2.69
CA LYS A 112 6.74 5.91 -1.44
C LYS A 112 6.26 6.92 -0.38
N TYR A 113 5.88 8.13 -0.78
CA TYR A 113 5.40 9.17 0.14
C TYR A 113 4.03 8.82 0.70
N LEU A 114 3.13 8.26 -0.12
CA LEU A 114 1.82 7.78 0.33
C LEU A 114 1.95 6.59 1.28
N THR A 115 2.84 5.65 0.99
CA THR A 115 3.13 4.53 1.88
C THR A 115 3.73 5.00 3.20
N GLU A 116 4.66 5.95 3.17
CA GLU A 116 5.31 6.52 4.36
C GLU A 116 4.31 7.23 5.29
N ILE A 117 3.49 8.16 4.74
CA ILE A 117 2.51 8.88 5.56
C ILE A 117 1.51 7.92 6.22
N SER A 118 1.13 6.84 5.52
CA SER A 118 0.24 5.80 6.06
C SER A 118 0.91 5.02 7.21
N ILE A 119 2.16 4.60 7.03
CA ILE A 119 2.92 3.90 8.09
C ILE A 119 3.12 4.83 9.29
N ASP A 120 3.52 6.08 9.07
CA ASP A 120 3.71 7.07 10.13
C ASP A 120 2.42 7.32 10.92
N HIS A 121 1.30 7.48 10.22
CA HIS A 121 -0.02 7.66 10.84
C HIS A 121 -0.41 6.46 11.70
N LEU A 122 -0.28 5.23 11.18
CA LEU A 122 -0.69 4.01 11.86
C LEU A 122 0.27 3.62 12.99
N SER A 123 1.58 3.78 12.79
CA SER A 123 2.59 3.43 13.80
C SER A 123 2.44 4.27 15.08
N LYS A 124 2.01 5.52 14.97
CA LYS A 124 1.71 6.40 16.11
C LYS A 124 0.50 5.94 16.93
N GLN A 125 -0.33 5.07 16.40
CA GLN A 125 -1.49 4.49 17.09
C GLN A 125 -1.15 3.15 17.79
N ASN A 126 0.15 2.79 17.84
CA ASN A 126 0.67 1.59 18.52
C ASN A 126 0.08 0.26 18.02
N VAL A 127 -0.24 0.17 16.72
CA VAL A 127 -0.69 -1.08 16.12
C VAL A 127 0.43 -2.13 16.10
N ASN A 128 0.10 -3.41 16.24
CA ASN A 128 1.05 -4.51 16.19
C ASN A 128 1.59 -4.75 14.76
N SER A 129 0.76 -4.52 13.77
CA SER A 129 1.10 -4.66 12.37
C SER A 129 0.20 -3.79 11.49
N ILE A 130 0.71 -3.47 10.29
CA ILE A 130 -0.07 -2.81 9.23
C ILE A 130 -0.21 -3.81 8.09
N HIS A 131 -1.42 -3.99 7.61
CA HIS A 131 -1.76 -4.93 6.56
C HIS A 131 -2.05 -4.19 5.24
N LEU A 132 -1.84 -4.86 4.14
CA LEU A 132 -2.32 -4.44 2.83
C LEU A 132 -2.53 -5.66 1.93
N THR A 133 -3.43 -5.53 0.97
CA THR A 133 -3.58 -6.47 -0.13
C THR A 133 -3.29 -5.81 -1.47
N THR A 134 -2.76 -6.60 -2.41
CA THR A 134 -2.45 -6.13 -3.77
C THR A 134 -2.54 -7.27 -4.78
N ASP A 135 -2.45 -6.96 -6.06
CA ASP A 135 -2.50 -7.94 -7.15
C ASP A 135 -1.08 -8.16 -7.72
N ASP A 136 -0.83 -9.35 -8.29
CA ASP A 136 0.48 -9.78 -8.78
C ASP A 136 1.04 -8.85 -9.89
N GLU A 137 0.17 -8.35 -10.74
CA GLU A 137 0.52 -7.46 -11.85
C GLU A 137 0.88 -6.04 -11.42
N ARG A 138 0.58 -5.65 -10.18
CA ARG A 138 0.90 -4.32 -9.64
C ARG A 138 2.35 -4.21 -9.17
N LEU A 139 3.29 -4.62 -10.01
CA LEU A 139 4.71 -4.71 -9.67
C LEU A 139 5.30 -3.44 -9.08
N GLY A 140 4.89 -2.27 -9.58
CA GLY A 140 5.33 -0.98 -9.05
C GLY A 140 4.91 -0.74 -7.59
N ALA A 141 3.67 -1.11 -7.24
CA ALA A 141 3.14 -1.03 -5.88
C ALA A 141 3.86 -2.04 -4.97
N VAL A 142 3.95 -3.31 -5.39
CA VAL A 142 4.67 -4.35 -4.63
C VAL A 142 6.10 -3.93 -4.33
N LYS A 143 6.82 -3.39 -5.32
CA LYS A 143 8.19 -2.89 -5.12
C LYS A 143 8.25 -1.77 -4.09
N SER A 144 7.29 -0.84 -4.12
CA SER A 144 7.19 0.25 -3.14
C SER A 144 6.97 -0.29 -1.72
N TYR A 145 6.04 -1.24 -1.55
CA TYR A 145 5.73 -1.83 -0.26
C TYR A 145 6.91 -2.64 0.32
N LEU A 146 7.57 -3.48 -0.50
CA LEU A 146 8.78 -4.19 -0.08
C LEU A 146 9.89 -3.22 0.37
N SER A 147 10.08 -2.11 -0.37
CA SER A 147 11.05 -1.08 -0.02
C SER A 147 10.70 -0.32 1.27
N ALA A 148 9.42 -0.23 1.62
CA ALA A 148 8.94 0.35 2.87
C ALA A 148 8.99 -0.61 4.07
N GLY A 149 9.41 -1.87 3.85
CA GLY A 149 9.55 -2.87 4.91
C GLY A 149 8.35 -3.80 5.08
N PHE A 150 7.36 -3.75 4.20
CA PHE A 150 6.31 -4.78 4.17
C PHE A 150 6.88 -6.12 3.73
N LEU A 151 6.43 -7.18 4.36
CA LEU A 151 6.84 -8.57 4.08
C LEU A 151 5.67 -9.38 3.54
N PRO A 152 5.90 -10.23 2.52
CA PRO A 152 4.92 -11.17 2.02
C PRO A 152 4.39 -12.12 3.08
N VAL A 153 3.11 -12.47 2.99
CA VAL A 153 2.45 -13.42 3.90
C VAL A 153 2.06 -14.69 3.16
N ASN A 154 2.48 -15.83 3.68
CA ASN A 154 2.12 -17.16 3.22
C ASN A 154 0.84 -17.63 3.92
N TYR A 155 -0.32 -17.30 3.36
CA TYR A 155 -1.62 -17.62 3.95
C TYR A 155 -2.41 -18.65 3.13
N ASP A 156 -1.87 -19.05 1.98
CA ASP A 156 -2.50 -20.01 1.05
C ASP A 156 -1.42 -20.78 0.30
N PRO A 157 -1.64 -22.06 -0.03
CA PRO A 157 -0.64 -22.89 -0.75
C PRO A 157 -0.14 -22.31 -2.08
N GLU A 158 -0.90 -21.44 -2.73
CA GLU A 158 -0.50 -20.83 -4.00
C GLU A 158 0.51 -19.66 -3.81
N MET A 159 0.65 -19.14 -2.60
CA MET A 159 1.43 -17.91 -2.34
C MET A 159 2.91 -18.06 -2.67
N ASP A 160 3.50 -19.21 -2.40
CA ASP A 160 4.92 -19.45 -2.72
C ASP A 160 5.24 -19.25 -4.21
N GLY A 161 4.46 -19.91 -5.08
CA GLY A 161 4.66 -19.81 -6.52
C GLY A 161 4.38 -18.40 -7.06
N ARG A 162 3.33 -17.75 -6.56
CA ARG A 162 2.94 -16.39 -6.96
C ARG A 162 4.00 -15.36 -6.55
N TRP A 163 4.44 -15.39 -5.30
CA TRP A 163 5.48 -14.49 -4.82
C TRP A 163 6.83 -14.75 -5.52
N ALA A 164 7.20 -16.02 -5.78
CA ALA A 164 8.42 -16.31 -6.52
C ALA A 164 8.40 -15.72 -7.93
N ALA A 165 7.25 -15.78 -8.63
CA ALA A 165 7.07 -15.14 -9.93
C ALA A 165 7.12 -13.59 -9.86
N VAL A 166 6.52 -12.99 -8.85
CA VAL A 166 6.59 -11.54 -8.60
C VAL A 166 8.04 -11.10 -8.36
N LEU A 167 8.79 -11.83 -7.52
CA LEU A 167 10.20 -11.54 -7.25
C LEU A 167 11.06 -11.65 -8.52
N GLU A 168 10.78 -12.64 -9.38
CA GLU A 168 11.46 -12.78 -10.69
C GLU A 168 11.22 -11.55 -11.58
N ASN A 169 9.96 -11.10 -11.70
CA ASN A 169 9.61 -9.90 -12.47
C ASN A 169 10.26 -8.63 -11.92
N LEU A 170 10.40 -8.52 -10.59
CA LEU A 170 11.04 -7.40 -9.92
C LEU A 170 12.57 -7.49 -9.87
N LYS A 171 13.15 -8.64 -10.27
CA LYS A 171 14.59 -8.94 -10.17
C LYS A 171 15.12 -8.85 -8.72
N ILE A 172 14.31 -9.29 -7.77
CA ILE A 172 14.65 -9.39 -6.35
C ILE A 172 15.00 -10.85 -6.06
N ASP A 173 16.20 -11.14 -5.60
CA ASP A 173 16.68 -12.51 -5.44
C ASP A 173 15.94 -13.27 -4.36
N SER A 174 15.62 -12.64 -3.24
CA SER A 174 14.90 -13.27 -2.13
C SER A 174 14.21 -12.25 -1.23
N VAL A 175 13.24 -12.74 -0.45
CA VAL A 175 12.53 -11.98 0.56
C VAL A 175 12.21 -12.85 1.78
N LYS A 176 12.18 -12.26 2.97
CA LYS A 176 11.58 -12.90 4.15
C LYS A 176 10.07 -13.02 3.94
N MET A 177 9.52 -14.18 4.27
CA MET A 177 8.10 -14.45 4.19
C MET A 177 7.54 -14.74 5.58
N LEU A 178 6.34 -14.27 5.86
CA LEU A 178 5.65 -14.45 7.13
C LEU A 178 4.54 -15.50 6.98
N LYS A 179 4.18 -16.14 8.09
CA LYS A 179 2.92 -16.87 8.24
C LYS A 179 1.77 -15.89 8.45
N LYS A 180 0.54 -16.38 8.38
CA LYS A 180 -0.67 -15.58 8.61
C LYS A 180 -0.73 -14.95 10.02
N ASP A 181 -0.08 -15.54 11.00
CA ASP A 181 0.02 -15.02 12.37
C ASP A 181 1.14 -13.97 12.55
N GLY A 182 1.80 -13.55 11.46
CA GLY A 182 2.89 -12.57 11.48
C GLY A 182 4.25 -13.14 11.89
N THR A 183 4.36 -14.42 12.26
CA THR A 183 5.65 -15.04 12.58
C THR A 183 6.44 -15.36 11.31
N PHE A 184 7.78 -15.49 11.45
CA PHE A 184 8.66 -15.87 10.34
C PHE A 184 8.26 -17.25 9.79
N ASP A 185 8.14 -17.36 8.47
CA ASP A 185 7.91 -18.63 7.76
C ASP A 185 9.22 -19.15 7.14
N LYS A 186 9.76 -18.44 6.16
CA LYS A 186 10.93 -18.84 5.38
C LYS A 186 11.57 -17.65 4.65
N ILE A 187 12.72 -17.92 4.03
CA ILE A 187 13.24 -17.08 2.94
C ILE A 187 12.71 -17.65 1.63
N LEU A 188 11.97 -16.86 0.89
CA LEU A 188 11.51 -17.22 -0.45
C LEU A 188 12.47 -16.65 -1.48
N TYR A 189 12.85 -17.45 -2.46
CA TYR A 189 13.70 -17.06 -3.58
C TYR A 189 12.86 -16.88 -4.84
N ARG A 190 13.31 -16.02 -5.75
CA ARG A 190 12.66 -15.85 -7.06
C ARG A 190 12.71 -17.13 -7.87
N SER A 191 11.80 -17.27 -8.83
CA SER A 191 11.82 -18.37 -9.81
C SER A 191 13.14 -18.35 -10.58
N GLY A 192 13.73 -19.53 -10.80
CA GLY A 192 14.98 -19.65 -11.56
C GLY A 192 16.26 -19.22 -10.83
N TRP A 193 16.20 -18.88 -9.53
CA TRP A 193 17.41 -18.56 -8.77
C TRP A 193 18.26 -19.83 -8.53
N THR A 194 19.50 -19.84 -9.02
CA THR A 194 20.40 -21.00 -8.97
C THR A 194 21.48 -20.89 -7.89
N GLY A 195 21.36 -19.89 -6.99
CA GLY A 195 22.23 -19.79 -5.81
C GLY A 195 23.72 -19.64 -6.11
N ASN A 196 24.14 -18.46 -6.57
CA ASN A 196 25.54 -18.06 -6.41
C ASN A 196 25.68 -17.29 -5.08
N THR A 197 25.89 -18.02 -3.98
CA THR A 197 26.47 -17.44 -2.78
C THR A 197 27.94 -17.13 -3.08
N LYS A 198 28.24 -15.83 -3.29
CA LYS A 198 29.59 -15.31 -3.13
C LYS A 198 29.86 -15.06 -1.67
#